data_f2a952ac3d5a8b536c5bb27a4e331577
#
_entry.id   f2a952ac3d5a8b536c5bb27a4e331577
#
_cell.length_a   1.000
_cell.length_b   1.000
_cell.length_c   1.000
_cell.angle_alpha   90.00
_cell.angle_beta   90.00
_cell.angle_gamma   90.00
#
_symmetry.space_group_name_H-M   'P 1'
#
loop_
_entity.id
_entity.type
_entity.pdbx_description
1 polymer ?
#
loop_
_entity_poly.entity_id
_entity_poly.type
_entity_poly.pdbx_seq_one_letter_code
_entity_poly.pdbx_strand_id
1 'polypeptide(L)'
;AREALARPRWSPRRWASGAPRFGLPPDGGVQMLWANMALHLSADPQALIARWHRALAVDGYLMFSCLGPDTVRELHALHAALGWPPAGHAMTDMHDWGDMLVQQGFAEPVMDMERITLTFATPARLLQELRELGRNFHPARFPALRGRAWRDRLEQALAERLASPDSGGQLALTFEIIYGHAFKPAPRLKVSESSAVSLQDMRAMLRQGRTPGP
;
A
#
# COMPACT_ATOMS: atom_id res chain seq x y z
N ALA A 1 7.29 -7.69 15.14
CA ALA A 1 6.52 -6.47 15.47
C ALA A 1 5.85 -6.58 16.85
N ARG A 2 5.20 -7.71 17.21
CA ARG A 2 4.55 -7.88 18.53
C ARG A 2 5.55 -7.84 19.69
N GLU A 3 6.74 -8.41 19.52
CA GLU A 3 7.78 -8.41 20.55
C GLU A 3 8.41 -7.02 20.77
N ALA A 4 8.61 -6.26 19.70
CA ALA A 4 9.18 -4.90 19.80
C ALA A 4 8.27 -3.92 20.55
N LEU A 5 6.95 -4.20 20.62
CA LEU A 5 5.96 -3.40 21.35
C LEU A 5 5.66 -3.93 22.76
N ALA A 6 6.21 -5.08 23.15
CA ALA A 6 6.05 -5.66 24.48
C ALA A 6 6.94 -4.90 25.47
N ARG A 7 6.44 -3.77 26.00
CA ARG A 7 7.11 -3.01 27.04
C ARG A 7 7.05 -3.76 28.39
N PRO A 8 8.07 -3.63 29.24
CA PRO A 8 8.04 -4.21 30.59
C PRO A 8 6.78 -3.80 31.35
N ARG A 9 6.21 -4.71 32.12
CA ARG A 9 4.95 -4.48 32.87
C ARG A 9 5.00 -3.29 33.84
N TRP A 10 6.19 -2.90 34.26
CA TRP A 10 6.44 -1.82 35.23
C TRP A 10 6.76 -0.45 34.57
N SER A 11 6.73 -0.33 33.23
CA SER A 11 7.00 0.94 32.54
C SER A 11 5.89 1.96 32.82
N PRO A 12 6.20 3.15 33.40
CA PRO A 12 5.20 4.21 33.64
C PRO A 12 4.45 4.65 32.38
N ARG A 13 5.11 4.59 31.22
CA ARG A 13 4.50 4.92 29.91
C ARG A 13 3.42 3.93 29.46
N ARG A 14 3.37 2.72 30.04
CA ARG A 14 2.30 1.76 29.81
C ARG A 14 1.01 2.16 30.52
N TRP A 15 1.10 2.91 31.58
CA TRP A 15 -0.04 3.41 32.36
C TRP A 15 -0.62 4.70 31.76
N ALA A 16 0.22 5.50 31.08
CA ALA A 16 -0.17 6.77 30.48
C ALA A 16 -0.76 6.64 29.07
N SER A 17 -0.41 5.57 28.35
CA SER A 17 -0.99 5.25 27.03
C SER A 17 -1.57 3.86 27.09
N GLY A 18 -2.83 3.67 26.73
CA GLY A 18 -3.44 2.34 26.63
C GLY A 18 -2.51 1.39 25.86
N ALA A 19 -2.41 0.13 26.31
CA ALA A 19 -1.59 -0.85 25.60
C ALA A 19 -2.08 -1.01 24.15
N PRO A 20 -1.18 -1.06 23.15
CA PRO A 20 -1.59 -1.24 21.77
C PRO A 20 -2.42 -2.54 21.63
N ARG A 21 -3.56 -2.44 21.00
CA ARG A 21 -4.42 -3.59 20.72
C ARG A 21 -4.09 -4.13 19.35
N PHE A 22 -3.90 -5.46 19.27
CA PHE A 22 -3.69 -6.17 18.02
C PHE A 22 -4.98 -6.92 17.69
N GLY A 23 -5.61 -6.56 16.60
CA GLY A 23 -6.85 -7.19 16.14
C GLY A 23 -7.41 -6.43 14.94
N LEU A 24 -8.47 -6.99 14.37
CA LEU A 24 -9.25 -6.26 13.37
C LEU A 24 -10.18 -5.30 14.11
N PRO A 25 -10.24 -4.02 13.70
CA PRO A 25 -11.26 -3.12 14.22
C PRO A 25 -12.65 -3.60 13.75
N PRO A 26 -13.72 -3.30 14.51
CA PRO A 26 -15.08 -3.54 14.04
C PRO A 26 -15.39 -2.70 12.80
N ASP A 27 -16.38 -3.13 12.03
CA ASP A 27 -16.84 -2.38 10.86
C ASP A 27 -17.34 -0.99 11.29
N GLY A 28 -16.90 0.05 10.58
CA GLY A 28 -17.20 1.43 10.91
C GLY A 28 -16.58 1.93 12.25
N GLY A 29 -15.63 1.19 12.80
CA GLY A 29 -15.11 1.45 14.15
C GLY A 29 -13.99 2.48 14.24
N VAL A 30 -13.44 2.95 13.09
CA VAL A 30 -12.30 3.88 13.08
C VAL A 30 -12.55 5.07 12.15
N GLN A 31 -12.10 6.24 12.55
CA GLN A 31 -12.19 7.47 11.74
C GLN A 31 -11.02 7.63 10.79
N MET A 32 -9.87 7.07 11.13
CA MET A 32 -8.67 7.12 10.35
C MET A 32 -7.98 5.76 10.32
N LEU A 33 -7.50 5.37 9.16
CA LEU A 33 -6.61 4.23 8.99
C LEU A 33 -5.31 4.72 8.34
N TRP A 34 -4.20 4.43 8.99
CA TRP A 34 -2.88 4.74 8.46
C TRP A 34 -2.08 3.46 8.22
N ALA A 35 -1.71 3.22 6.97
CA ALA A 35 -0.96 2.05 6.54
C ALA A 35 0.37 2.48 5.91
N ASN A 36 1.42 2.55 6.73
CA ASN A 36 2.75 2.93 6.25
C ASN A 36 3.50 1.70 5.73
N MET A 37 3.95 1.74 4.48
CA MET A 37 4.82 0.74 3.81
C MET A 37 4.29 -0.71 3.94
N ALA A 38 2.97 -0.90 3.86
CA ALA A 38 2.35 -2.21 4.09
C ALA A 38 1.63 -2.77 2.85
N LEU A 39 1.07 -1.92 2.00
CA LEU A 39 0.16 -2.33 0.92
C LEU A 39 0.87 -3.22 -0.13
N HIS A 40 2.08 -2.86 -0.53
CA HIS A 40 2.88 -3.62 -1.51
C HIS A 40 3.34 -5.01 -1.02
N LEU A 41 3.17 -5.31 0.26
CA LEU A 41 3.47 -6.62 0.86
C LEU A 41 2.25 -7.55 0.90
N SER A 42 1.08 -7.07 0.49
CA SER A 42 -0.13 -7.87 0.50
C SER A 42 -0.19 -8.83 -0.68
N ALA A 43 -0.47 -10.09 -0.41
CA ALA A 43 -0.71 -11.10 -1.45
C ALA A 43 -2.05 -10.87 -2.16
N ASP A 44 -3.01 -10.22 -1.49
CA ASP A 44 -4.31 -9.83 -2.04
C ASP A 44 -4.61 -8.40 -1.59
N PRO A 45 -4.14 -7.40 -2.36
CA PRO A 45 -4.32 -6.00 -2.01
C PRO A 45 -5.79 -5.55 -2.10
N GLN A 46 -6.57 -6.10 -3.02
CA GLN A 46 -7.98 -5.75 -3.15
C GLN A 46 -8.79 -6.17 -1.91
N ALA A 47 -8.58 -7.40 -1.44
CA ALA A 47 -9.19 -7.85 -0.20
C ALA A 47 -8.72 -7.05 1.02
N LEU A 48 -7.46 -6.59 1.04
CA LEU A 48 -6.94 -5.75 2.10
C LEU A 48 -7.61 -4.37 2.09
N ILE A 49 -7.70 -3.72 0.93
CA ILE A 49 -8.37 -2.42 0.74
C ILE A 49 -9.85 -2.52 1.10
N ALA A 50 -10.54 -3.60 0.68
CA ALA A 50 -11.93 -3.85 1.06
C ALA A 50 -12.11 -3.94 2.59
N ARG A 51 -11.18 -4.58 3.31
CA ARG A 51 -11.20 -4.64 4.77
C ARG A 51 -10.96 -3.26 5.40
N TRP A 52 -10.06 -2.46 4.86
CA TRP A 52 -9.83 -1.10 5.30
C TRP A 52 -11.08 -0.25 5.14
N HIS A 53 -11.73 -0.35 3.97
CA HIS A 53 -13.00 0.35 3.72
C HIS A 53 -14.09 -0.04 4.73
N ARG A 54 -14.24 -1.33 5.05
CA ARG A 54 -15.22 -1.76 6.07
C ARG A 54 -14.90 -1.21 7.45
N ALA A 55 -13.64 -1.24 7.86
CA ALA A 55 -13.21 -0.78 9.19
C ALA A 55 -13.43 0.73 9.40
N LEU A 56 -13.35 1.54 8.35
CA LEU A 56 -13.56 2.98 8.43
C LEU A 56 -15.04 3.32 8.66
N ALA A 57 -15.28 4.30 9.50
CA ALA A 57 -16.58 4.97 9.61
C ALA A 57 -16.90 5.76 8.34
N VAL A 58 -18.17 6.13 8.15
CA VAL A 58 -18.55 7.10 7.11
C VAL A 58 -17.81 8.42 7.38
N ASP A 59 -17.34 9.08 6.35
CA ASP A 59 -16.49 10.27 6.37
C ASP A 59 -15.10 10.03 7.00
N GLY A 60 -14.78 8.79 7.36
CA GLY A 60 -13.45 8.39 7.76
C GLY A 60 -12.51 8.32 6.55
N TYR A 61 -11.21 8.40 6.79
CA TYR A 61 -10.22 8.45 5.72
C TYR A 61 -9.08 7.46 5.91
N LEU A 62 -8.57 7.01 4.77
CA LEU A 62 -7.38 6.19 4.63
C LEU A 62 -6.20 7.08 4.26
N MET A 63 -5.06 6.87 4.90
CA MET A 63 -3.74 7.32 4.43
C MET A 63 -2.81 6.12 4.33
N PHE A 64 -2.05 6.04 3.25
CA PHE A 64 -1.07 4.96 3.11
C PHE A 64 0.17 5.41 2.34
N SER A 65 1.24 4.63 2.52
CA SER A 65 2.40 4.66 1.65
C SER A 65 2.78 3.24 1.24
N CYS A 66 3.37 3.11 0.07
CA CYS A 66 3.90 1.84 -0.42
C CYS A 66 5.04 2.09 -1.42
N LEU A 67 5.72 1.00 -1.80
CA LEU A 67 6.72 1.05 -2.86
C LEU A 67 6.04 0.97 -4.23
N GLY A 68 6.60 1.70 -5.20
CA GLY A 68 6.18 1.72 -6.58
C GLY A 68 7.12 0.97 -7.52
N PRO A 69 6.74 0.86 -8.82
CA PRO A 69 7.39 0.00 -9.80
C PRO A 69 8.86 0.35 -10.11
N ASP A 70 9.26 1.61 -9.95
CA ASP A 70 10.66 2.02 -10.14
C ASP A 70 11.58 1.67 -8.96
N THR A 71 11.04 1.07 -7.89
CA THR A 71 11.85 0.64 -6.75
C THR A 71 12.88 -0.40 -7.17
N VAL A 72 14.15 -0.13 -6.88
CA VAL A 72 15.33 -0.94 -7.20
C VAL A 72 15.42 -1.36 -8.69
N ARG A 73 14.93 -0.50 -9.59
CA ARG A 73 14.94 -0.73 -11.05
C ARG A 73 16.33 -1.07 -11.58
N GLU A 74 17.39 -0.51 -11.01
CA GLU A 74 18.77 -0.78 -11.39
C GLU A 74 19.15 -2.24 -11.10
N LEU A 75 18.67 -2.78 -9.98
CA LEU A 75 18.88 -4.18 -9.62
C LEU A 75 18.06 -5.12 -10.51
N HIS A 76 16.83 -4.75 -10.87
CA HIS A 76 16.03 -5.50 -11.84
C HIS A 76 16.70 -5.53 -13.21
N ALA A 77 17.19 -4.39 -13.69
CA ALA A 77 17.93 -4.29 -14.95
C ALA A 77 19.22 -5.12 -14.93
N LEU A 78 19.97 -5.08 -13.83
CA LEU A 78 21.16 -5.91 -13.64
C LEU A 78 20.86 -7.41 -13.76
N HIS A 79 19.83 -7.87 -13.05
CA HIS A 79 19.43 -9.28 -13.08
C HIS A 79 18.99 -9.72 -14.48
N ALA A 80 18.19 -8.89 -15.17
CA ALA A 80 17.76 -9.14 -16.53
C ALA A 80 18.95 -9.23 -17.52
N ALA A 81 19.89 -8.28 -17.43
CA ALA A 81 21.08 -8.25 -18.30
C ALA A 81 22.01 -9.45 -18.11
N LEU A 82 22.01 -10.06 -16.92
CA LEU A 82 22.85 -11.23 -16.61
C LEU A 82 22.08 -12.56 -16.75
N GLY A 83 20.82 -12.52 -17.17
CA GLY A 83 19.97 -13.72 -17.26
C GLY A 83 19.71 -14.38 -15.91
N TRP A 84 19.76 -13.61 -14.82
CA TRP A 84 19.47 -14.12 -13.50
C TRP A 84 17.96 -14.11 -13.19
N PRO A 85 17.49 -14.97 -12.28
CA PRO A 85 16.12 -14.92 -11.80
C PRO A 85 15.77 -13.52 -11.26
N PRO A 86 14.47 -13.14 -11.27
CA PRO A 86 14.03 -11.83 -10.85
C PRO A 86 14.58 -11.40 -9.49
N ALA A 87 15.05 -10.16 -9.36
CA ALA A 87 15.59 -9.60 -8.13
C ALA A 87 14.52 -9.38 -7.06
N GLY A 88 13.30 -9.08 -7.47
CA GLY A 88 12.15 -8.82 -6.60
C GLY A 88 10.84 -9.07 -7.35
N HIS A 89 9.72 -8.94 -6.66
CA HIS A 89 8.40 -8.94 -7.28
C HIS A 89 8.11 -7.58 -7.95
N ALA A 90 7.22 -7.59 -8.93
CA ALA A 90 6.73 -6.36 -9.54
C ALA A 90 5.86 -5.59 -8.54
N MET A 91 6.11 -4.30 -8.42
CA MET A 91 5.29 -3.40 -7.61
C MET A 91 4.15 -2.84 -8.47
N THR A 92 3.06 -2.49 -7.81
CA THR A 92 1.87 -1.93 -8.46
C THR A 92 2.05 -0.43 -8.68
N ASP A 93 1.58 0.05 -9.83
CA ASP A 93 1.61 1.46 -10.19
C ASP A 93 0.62 2.31 -9.36
N MET A 94 0.90 3.60 -9.29
CA MET A 94 0.09 4.58 -8.58
C MET A 94 -1.36 4.65 -9.10
N HIS A 95 -1.54 4.58 -10.41
CA HIS A 95 -2.88 4.64 -11.03
C HIS A 95 -3.70 3.39 -10.70
N ASP A 96 -3.07 2.21 -10.75
CA ASP A 96 -3.71 0.95 -10.39
C ASP A 96 -4.17 0.95 -8.93
N TRP A 97 -3.37 1.53 -8.02
CA TRP A 97 -3.78 1.72 -6.62
C TRP A 97 -5.01 2.63 -6.51
N GLY A 98 -5.01 3.75 -7.24
CA GLY A 98 -6.15 4.66 -7.31
C GLY A 98 -7.41 3.97 -7.79
N ASP A 99 -7.32 3.20 -8.86
CA ASP A 99 -8.43 2.43 -9.42
C ASP A 99 -8.95 1.38 -8.45
N MET A 100 -8.07 0.64 -7.77
CA MET A 100 -8.47 -0.31 -6.74
C MET A 100 -9.22 0.35 -5.58
N LEU A 101 -8.81 1.55 -5.16
CA LEU A 101 -9.52 2.31 -4.14
C LEU A 101 -10.94 2.68 -4.58
N VAL A 102 -11.09 3.21 -5.80
CA VAL A 102 -12.41 3.56 -6.37
C VAL A 102 -13.29 2.31 -6.48
N GLN A 103 -12.76 1.20 -6.98
CA GLN A 103 -13.49 -0.07 -7.11
C GLN A 103 -13.98 -0.60 -5.75
N GLN A 104 -13.23 -0.35 -4.68
CA GLN A 104 -13.62 -0.75 -3.32
C GLN A 104 -14.53 0.27 -2.62
N GLY A 105 -14.95 1.33 -3.32
CA GLY A 105 -15.95 2.28 -2.83
C GLY A 105 -15.38 3.50 -2.11
N PHE A 106 -14.08 3.72 -2.15
CA PHE A 106 -13.50 4.97 -1.69
C PHE A 106 -13.81 6.12 -2.65
N ALA A 107 -13.92 7.31 -2.12
CA ALA A 107 -14.10 8.54 -2.88
C ALA A 107 -12.83 9.40 -2.84
N GLU A 108 -12.66 10.20 -3.89
CA GLU A 108 -11.64 11.24 -4.01
C GLU A 108 -10.23 10.74 -3.68
N PRO A 109 -9.76 9.61 -4.28
CA PRO A 109 -8.40 9.19 -4.06
C PRO A 109 -7.44 10.25 -4.60
N VAL A 110 -6.55 10.72 -3.75
CA VAL A 110 -5.43 11.57 -4.14
C VAL A 110 -4.16 10.73 -4.01
N MET A 111 -3.43 10.66 -5.08
CA MET A 111 -2.21 9.86 -5.19
C MET A 111 -1.04 10.77 -5.56
N ASP A 112 0.09 10.53 -4.94
CA ASP A 112 1.35 11.20 -5.25
C ASP A 112 2.50 10.21 -5.19
N MET A 113 3.62 10.53 -5.81
CA MET A 113 4.80 9.68 -5.78
C MET A 113 6.10 10.50 -5.83
N GLU A 114 7.10 9.97 -5.17
CA GLU A 114 8.45 10.52 -5.27
C GLU A 114 9.49 9.43 -5.53
N ARG A 115 10.60 9.81 -6.15
CA ARG A 115 11.76 8.94 -6.34
C ARG A 115 12.90 9.42 -5.46
N ILE A 116 13.36 8.53 -4.61
CA ILE A 116 14.50 8.76 -3.72
C ILE A 116 15.66 7.91 -4.21
N THR A 117 16.81 8.51 -4.41
CA THR A 117 18.04 7.79 -4.75
C THR A 117 18.87 7.59 -3.48
N LEU A 118 19.08 6.34 -3.09
CA LEU A 118 19.98 5.97 -2.02
C LEU A 118 21.33 5.57 -2.59
N THR A 119 22.40 6.06 -1.96
CA THR A 119 23.78 5.76 -2.37
C THR A 119 24.51 4.92 -1.34
N PHE A 120 25.38 4.04 -1.82
CA PHE A 120 26.09 3.07 -1.00
C PHE A 120 27.58 3.04 -1.37
N ALA A 121 28.44 3.10 -0.39
CA ALA A 121 29.88 3.09 -0.61
C ALA A 121 30.39 1.72 -1.11
N THR A 122 29.70 0.63 -0.78
CA THR A 122 30.13 -0.73 -1.13
C THR A 122 28.93 -1.64 -1.44
N PRO A 123 29.11 -2.67 -2.33
CA PRO A 123 28.09 -3.69 -2.56
C PRO A 123 27.62 -4.40 -1.29
N ALA A 124 28.52 -4.66 -0.35
CA ALA A 124 28.20 -5.32 0.90
C ALA A 124 27.20 -4.49 1.74
N ARG A 125 27.39 -3.15 1.79
CA ARG A 125 26.49 -2.24 2.50
C ARG A 125 25.13 -2.18 1.81
N LEU A 126 25.12 -2.08 0.49
CA LEU A 126 23.89 -2.12 -0.31
C LEU A 126 23.09 -3.40 -0.03
N LEU A 127 23.74 -4.56 -0.08
CA LEU A 127 23.09 -5.85 0.16
C LEU A 127 22.59 -6.01 1.60
N GLN A 128 23.27 -5.37 2.57
CA GLN A 128 22.81 -5.33 3.95
C GLN A 128 21.52 -4.56 4.09
N GLU A 129 21.42 -3.35 3.53
CA GLU A 129 20.21 -2.53 3.57
C GLU A 129 19.02 -3.23 2.87
N LEU A 130 19.24 -3.80 1.68
CA LEU A 130 18.19 -4.57 0.99
C LEU A 130 17.68 -5.74 1.83
N ARG A 131 18.55 -6.39 2.62
CA ARG A 131 18.15 -7.48 3.51
C ARG A 131 17.30 -7.01 4.67
N GLU A 132 17.54 -5.79 5.16
CA GLU A 132 16.76 -5.17 6.24
C GLU A 132 15.36 -4.74 5.76
N LEU A 133 15.23 -4.33 4.48
CA LEU A 133 13.94 -4.00 3.86
C LEU A 133 13.04 -5.22 3.66
N GLY A 134 13.59 -6.43 3.57
CA GLY A 134 12.79 -7.63 3.42
C GLY A 134 13.42 -8.74 2.60
N ARG A 135 12.55 -9.54 1.97
CA ARG A 135 12.94 -10.69 1.16
C ARG A 135 12.25 -10.66 -0.19
N ASN A 136 12.91 -11.28 -1.17
CA ASN A 136 12.32 -11.47 -2.48
C ASN A 136 11.19 -12.51 -2.43
N PHE A 137 9.95 -12.08 -2.68
CA PHE A 137 8.76 -12.94 -2.73
C PHE A 137 8.37 -13.36 -4.16
N HIS A 138 9.15 -13.02 -5.18
CA HIS A 138 8.82 -13.35 -6.56
C HIS A 138 8.71 -14.88 -6.75
N PRO A 139 7.64 -15.39 -7.40
CA PRO A 139 7.46 -16.84 -7.60
C PRO A 139 8.62 -17.50 -8.36
N ALA A 140 9.19 -16.81 -9.35
CA ALA A 140 10.32 -17.27 -10.14
C ALA A 140 11.70 -16.89 -9.55
N ARG A 141 11.77 -16.49 -8.28
CA ARG A 141 13.05 -16.28 -7.61
C ARG A 141 13.88 -17.55 -7.57
N PHE A 142 15.19 -17.43 -7.39
CA PHE A 142 16.03 -18.61 -7.19
C PHE A 142 15.54 -19.42 -5.97
N PRO A 143 15.23 -20.72 -6.13
CA PRO A 143 14.49 -21.49 -5.12
C PRO A 143 15.34 -22.01 -3.96
N ALA A 144 16.67 -21.83 -4.02
CA ALA A 144 17.62 -22.42 -3.06
C ALA A 144 18.59 -21.38 -2.50
N LEU A 145 19.42 -21.80 -1.56
CA LEU A 145 20.53 -21.00 -1.07
C LEU A 145 21.62 -20.89 -2.14
N ARG A 146 22.21 -19.69 -2.26
CA ARG A 146 23.32 -19.42 -3.17
C ARG A 146 24.64 -19.40 -2.41
N GLY A 147 25.68 -20.02 -3.01
CA GLY A 147 26.99 -20.11 -2.39
C GLY A 147 27.80 -18.83 -2.47
N ARG A 148 29.02 -18.85 -1.87
CA ARG A 148 29.95 -17.71 -1.80
C ARG A 148 30.31 -17.20 -3.22
N ALA A 149 30.65 -18.08 -4.13
CA ALA A 149 31.02 -17.70 -5.51
C ALA A 149 29.91 -16.95 -6.25
N TRP A 150 28.64 -17.22 -5.95
CA TRP A 150 27.54 -16.42 -6.50
C TRP A 150 27.48 -15.05 -5.85
N ARG A 151 27.68 -14.97 -4.55
CA ARG A 151 27.73 -13.70 -3.82
C ARG A 151 28.83 -12.80 -4.35
N ASP A 152 30.03 -13.35 -4.54
CA ASP A 152 31.19 -12.61 -5.07
C ASP A 152 30.88 -12.06 -6.48
N ARG A 153 30.27 -12.87 -7.34
CA ARG A 153 29.81 -12.42 -8.68
C ARG A 153 28.74 -11.32 -8.60
N LEU A 154 27.81 -11.42 -7.66
CA LEU A 154 26.81 -10.38 -7.44
C LEU A 154 27.46 -9.07 -6.97
N GLU A 155 28.35 -9.13 -5.98
CA GLU A 155 29.05 -7.95 -5.46
C GLU A 155 29.91 -7.29 -6.55
N GLN A 156 30.58 -8.08 -7.38
CA GLN A 156 31.33 -7.57 -8.54
C GLN A 156 30.39 -6.89 -9.55
N ALA A 157 29.32 -7.55 -9.95
CA ALA A 157 28.36 -7.00 -10.91
C ALA A 157 27.69 -5.70 -10.40
N LEU A 158 27.39 -5.62 -9.11
CA LEU A 158 26.90 -4.40 -8.46
C LEU A 158 27.92 -3.27 -8.55
N ALA A 159 29.19 -3.56 -8.22
CA ALA A 159 30.26 -2.56 -8.26
C ALA A 159 30.49 -2.02 -9.69
N GLU A 160 30.42 -2.88 -10.70
CA GLU A 160 30.68 -2.51 -12.09
C GLU A 160 29.50 -1.76 -12.74
N ARG A 161 28.26 -2.05 -12.34
CA ARG A 161 27.08 -1.57 -13.10
C ARG A 161 26.22 -0.56 -12.37
N LEU A 162 26.31 -0.46 -11.05
CA LEU A 162 25.53 0.48 -10.25
C LEU A 162 26.33 1.70 -9.81
N ALA A 163 27.64 1.76 -10.08
CA ALA A 163 28.43 2.95 -9.82
C ALA A 163 27.92 4.12 -10.70
N SER A 164 27.50 5.20 -10.06
CA SER A 164 26.97 6.38 -10.73
C SER A 164 27.96 7.53 -10.65
N PRO A 165 28.31 8.16 -11.80
CA PRO A 165 29.13 9.38 -11.81
C PRO A 165 28.48 10.50 -11.00
N ASP A 166 27.15 10.63 -11.07
CA ASP A 166 26.38 11.66 -10.38
C ASP A 166 26.42 11.51 -8.86
N SER A 167 26.78 10.32 -8.37
CA SER A 167 26.91 10.00 -6.94
C SER A 167 28.39 9.90 -6.50
N GLY A 168 29.31 10.51 -7.23
CA GLY A 168 30.75 10.45 -6.92
C GLY A 168 31.33 9.03 -6.99
N GLY A 169 30.81 8.16 -7.86
CA GLY A 169 31.24 6.78 -8.01
C GLY A 169 30.62 5.81 -7.01
N GLN A 170 29.72 6.26 -6.13
CA GLN A 170 28.97 5.39 -5.24
C GLN A 170 27.91 4.60 -6.01
N LEU A 171 27.52 3.44 -5.48
CA LEU A 171 26.42 2.63 -6.00
C LEU A 171 25.11 3.33 -5.69
N ALA A 172 24.24 3.44 -6.69
CA ALA A 172 22.96 4.12 -6.55
C ALA A 172 21.78 3.14 -6.79
N LEU A 173 20.77 3.23 -5.95
CA LEU A 173 19.48 2.56 -6.13
C LEU A 173 18.35 3.57 -6.02
N THR A 174 17.40 3.46 -6.92
CA THR A 174 16.16 4.23 -6.89
C THR A 174 15.11 3.51 -6.03
N PHE A 175 14.42 4.29 -5.20
CA PHE A 175 13.22 3.86 -4.49
C PHE A 175 12.09 4.79 -4.89
N GLU A 176 11.02 4.24 -5.40
CA GLU A 176 9.78 4.96 -5.66
C GLU A 176 8.83 4.75 -4.50
N ILE A 177 8.40 5.85 -3.89
CA ILE A 177 7.45 5.82 -2.79
C ILE A 177 6.15 6.45 -3.28
N ILE A 178 5.09 5.68 -3.19
CA ILE A 178 3.74 6.13 -3.52
C ILE A 178 3.02 6.47 -2.21
N TYR A 179 2.38 7.62 -2.20
CA TYR A 179 1.50 8.10 -1.14
C TYR A 179 0.07 8.17 -1.64
N GLY A 180 -0.86 7.79 -0.80
CA GLY A 180 -2.27 7.87 -1.15
C GLY A 180 -3.15 8.20 0.04
N HIS A 181 -4.21 8.96 -0.23
CA HIS A 181 -5.31 9.09 0.71
C HIS A 181 -6.66 9.03 -0.02
N ALA A 182 -7.68 8.57 0.67
CA ALA A 182 -9.04 8.51 0.15
C ALA A 182 -10.05 8.51 1.29
N PHE A 183 -11.27 8.93 1.00
CA PHE A 183 -12.36 9.00 1.98
C PHE A 183 -13.34 7.85 1.80
N LYS A 184 -13.96 7.41 2.90
CA LYS A 184 -15.14 6.55 2.84
C LYS A 184 -16.39 7.41 2.76
N PRO A 185 -17.05 7.49 1.58
CA PRO A 185 -18.24 8.31 1.41
C PRO A 185 -19.44 7.68 2.14
N ALA A 186 -20.45 8.49 2.40
CA ALA A 186 -21.77 7.98 2.76
C ALA A 186 -22.30 7.04 1.66
N PRO A 187 -23.03 5.96 2.02
CA PRO A 187 -23.63 5.08 1.05
C PRO A 187 -24.52 5.87 0.06
N ARG A 188 -24.23 5.77 -1.22
CA ARG A 188 -25.09 6.37 -2.25
C ARG A 188 -26.39 5.58 -2.31
N LEU A 189 -27.52 6.27 -2.24
CA LEU A 189 -28.79 5.66 -2.54
C LEU A 189 -28.76 5.15 -3.98
N LYS A 190 -29.09 3.88 -4.20
CA LYS A 190 -29.28 3.37 -5.55
C LYS A 190 -30.53 4.06 -6.11
N VAL A 191 -30.33 5.04 -6.98
CA VAL A 191 -31.42 5.56 -7.81
C VAL A 191 -31.75 4.43 -8.76
N SER A 192 -32.96 3.86 -8.65
CA SER A 192 -33.44 2.89 -9.65
C SER A 192 -33.54 3.61 -10.96
N GLU A 193 -33.08 2.99 -12.04
CA GLU A 193 -33.17 3.54 -13.41
C GLU A 193 -34.60 3.82 -13.88
N SER A 194 -35.60 3.36 -13.18
CA SER A 194 -37.01 3.69 -13.38
C SER A 194 -37.75 3.81 -12.05
N SER A 195 -38.19 4.98 -11.69
CA SER A 195 -39.23 5.17 -10.68
C SER A 195 -40.61 5.07 -11.38
N ALA A 196 -41.11 3.86 -11.50
CA ALA A 196 -42.51 3.67 -11.93
C ALA A 196 -43.42 3.94 -10.72
N VAL A 197 -43.96 5.12 -10.63
CA VAL A 197 -45.04 5.42 -9.70
C VAL A 197 -46.33 4.88 -10.31
N SER A 198 -47.01 3.94 -9.65
CA SER A 198 -48.25 3.40 -10.16
C SER A 198 -49.31 4.51 -10.23
N LEU A 199 -50.19 4.44 -11.24
CA LEU A 199 -51.31 5.39 -11.36
C LEU A 199 -52.19 5.41 -10.10
N GLN A 200 -52.24 4.33 -9.34
CA GLN A 200 -52.97 4.23 -8.09
C GLN A 200 -52.29 5.03 -6.98
N ASP A 201 -50.96 4.94 -6.85
CA ASP A 201 -50.17 5.69 -5.86
C ASP A 201 -50.20 7.19 -6.17
N MET A 202 -50.10 7.56 -7.45
CA MET A 202 -50.24 8.95 -7.89
C MET A 202 -51.61 9.54 -7.55
N ARG A 203 -52.70 8.77 -7.78
CA ARG A 203 -54.05 9.17 -7.38
C ARG A 203 -54.22 9.28 -5.88
N ALA A 204 -53.58 8.41 -5.11
CA ALA A 204 -53.60 8.45 -3.64
C ALA A 204 -52.88 9.70 -3.11
N MET A 205 -51.73 10.05 -3.65
CA MET A 205 -50.98 11.28 -3.29
C MET A 205 -51.76 12.54 -3.63
N LEU A 206 -52.41 12.59 -4.79
CA LEU A 206 -53.24 13.74 -5.18
C LEU A 206 -54.52 13.90 -4.32
N ARG A 207 -55.04 12.82 -3.75
CA ARG A 207 -56.16 12.88 -2.81
C ARG A 207 -55.74 13.37 -1.42
N GLN A 208 -54.54 12.99 -0.95
CA GLN A 208 -53.97 13.44 0.34
C GLN A 208 -53.55 14.90 0.31
N GLY A 209 -53.14 15.45 -0.84
CA GLY A 209 -52.75 16.85 -1.01
C GLY A 209 -53.93 17.84 -1.10
N ARG A 210 -55.18 17.38 -1.07
CA ARG A 210 -56.40 18.22 -1.03
C ARG A 210 -57.02 18.27 0.36
N THR A 211 -56.32 18.80 1.34
CA THR A 211 -56.93 19.28 2.59
C THR A 211 -57.47 20.66 2.30
N PRO A 212 -58.78 20.91 2.40
CA PRO A 212 -59.29 22.30 2.31
C PRO A 212 -58.81 23.05 3.55
N GLY A 213 -58.08 24.13 3.33
CA GLY A 213 -57.81 25.08 4.41
C GLY A 213 -59.10 25.71 4.88
N PRO A 214 -59.12 26.22 6.12
CA PRO A 214 -60.31 26.80 6.76
C PRO A 214 -60.77 28.08 6.10
#